data_d9c4491615ab1e8da26cea1f8de8ca29
#
_entry.id   d9c4491615ab1e8da26cea1f8de8ca29
#
_cell.length_a   1.000
_cell.length_b   1.000
_cell.length_c   1.000
_cell.angle_alpha   90.00
_cell.angle_beta   90.00
_cell.angle_gamma   90.00
#
_symmetry.space_group_name_H-M   'P 1'
#
loop_
_entity.id
_entity.type
_entity.pdbx_description
1 polymer ?
#
loop_
_entity_poly.entity_id
_entity_poly.type
_entity_poly.pdbx_seq_one_letter_code
_entity_poly.pdbx_strand_id
1 'polypeptide(L)'
;MQVREPNPGIGLATCTLVINFFMAGPEMVRWELTAVESHGPFRLTVHHAHGVIVEYFDTSAAALMREQELEDLLIAARGASR
;
A
#
# COMPACT_ATOMS: atom_id res chain seq x y z
N MET A 1 -13.05 -23.82 -7.41
CA MET A 1 -13.02 -23.09 -7.55
C MET A 1 -13.06 -22.66 -7.57
N GLN A 2 -12.87 -22.47 -7.32
CA GLN A 2 -12.81 -21.74 -7.36
C GLN A 2 -12.87 -21.15 -7.41
N VAL A 3 -12.79 -21.18 -7.18
CA VAL A 3 -12.83 -20.21 -7.27
C VAL A 3 -12.98 -19.71 -7.39
N ARG A 4 -12.80 -19.59 -7.12
CA ARG A 4 -12.99 -18.75 -7.25
C ARG A 4 -13.17 -18.09 -7.69
N GLU A 5 -13.17 -18.02 -7.56
CA GLU A 5 -13.36 -17.18 -8.04
C GLU A 5 -13.83 -16.63 -8.37
N PRO A 6 -13.91 -16.65 -8.30
CA PRO A 6 -14.36 -15.68 -8.65
C PRO A 6 -14.83 -15.24 -9.15
N ASN A 7 -14.89 -14.93 -9.13
CA ASN A 7 -15.29 -14.15 -9.59
C ASN A 7 -15.69 -13.70 -10.17
N PRO A 8 -15.70 -13.78 -9.99
CA PRO A 8 -15.91 -13.08 -10.62
C PRO A 8 -16.23 -12.40 -11.04
N GLY A 9 -16.19 -12.39 -11.25
CA GLY A 9 -16.31 -11.74 -11.78
C GLY A 9 -16.58 -10.78 -11.78
N ILE A 10 -16.68 -10.62 -11.46
CA ILE A 10 -16.88 -9.76 -11.43
C ILE A 10 -16.28 -8.83 -11.61
N GLY A 11 -16.05 -8.86 -11.91
CA GLY A 11 -15.66 -7.85 -12.15
C GLY A 11 -14.47 -7.21 -11.87
N LEU A 12 -14.30 -6.81 -10.79
CA LEU A 12 -13.10 -6.08 -10.44
C LEU A 12 -11.94 -7.01 -10.30
N ALA A 13 -10.92 -6.76 -11.08
CA ALA A 13 -9.69 -7.50 -10.95
C ALA A 13 -8.72 -6.64 -10.16
N THR A 14 -8.56 -6.92 -8.88
CA THR A 14 -7.53 -6.26 -8.12
C THR A 14 -6.26 -7.09 -8.24
N CYS A 15 -5.13 -6.41 -8.37
CA CYS A 15 -3.86 -7.07 -8.56
C CYS A 15 -2.83 -6.38 -7.68
N THR A 16 -2.23 -7.14 -6.78
CA THR A 16 -1.19 -6.59 -5.93
C THR A 16 0.09 -6.55 -6.73
N LEU A 17 0.63 -5.34 -6.87
CA LEU A 17 1.83 -5.11 -7.66
C LEU A 17 3.08 -5.18 -6.82
N VAL A 18 3.02 -4.65 -5.60
CA VAL A 18 4.17 -4.60 -4.72
C VAL A 18 3.70 -4.84 -3.29
N ILE A 19 4.44 -5.65 -2.56
CA ILE A 19 4.29 -5.78 -1.12
C ILE A 19 5.69 -5.63 -0.54
N ASN A 20 5.83 -4.73 0.42
CA ASN A 20 7.13 -4.49 0.99
C ASN A 20 6.96 -3.98 2.42
N PHE A 21 8.05 -3.75 3.08
CA PHE A 21 7.99 -3.22 4.44
C PHE A 21 9.24 -2.39 4.70
N PHE A 22 9.16 -1.57 5.75
CA PHE A 22 10.33 -0.85 6.23
C PHE A 22 10.23 -0.77 7.76
N MET A 23 11.35 -0.42 8.37
CA MET A 23 11.39 -0.26 9.82
C MET A 23 11.30 1.22 10.17
N ALA A 24 10.38 1.55 11.05
CA ALA A 24 10.27 2.90 11.60
C ALA A 24 10.57 2.78 13.08
N GLY A 25 11.83 3.01 13.44
CA GLY A 25 12.28 2.71 14.77
C GLY A 25 12.17 1.22 15.03
N PRO A 26 11.55 0.82 16.13
CA PRO A 26 11.38 -0.61 16.41
C PRO A 26 10.19 -1.26 15.74
N GLU A 27 9.43 -0.50 14.95
CA GLU A 27 8.20 -1.00 14.36
C GLU A 27 8.38 -1.34 12.91
N MET A 28 7.81 -2.48 12.52
CA MET A 28 7.76 -2.84 11.11
C MET A 28 6.49 -2.25 10.52
N VAL A 29 6.65 -1.54 9.41
CA VAL A 29 5.53 -0.96 8.67
C VAL A 29 5.46 -1.68 7.34
N ARG A 30 4.33 -2.31 7.07
CA ARG A 30 4.12 -3.03 5.82
C ARG A 30 3.25 -2.19 4.90
N TRP A 31 3.56 -2.21 3.63
CA TRP A 31 2.73 -1.51 2.67
C TRP A 31 2.56 -2.34 1.42
N GLU A 32 1.50 -2.03 0.69
CA GLU A 32 1.24 -2.72 -0.55
C GLU A 32 0.62 -1.75 -1.54
N LEU A 33 0.93 -1.99 -2.80
CA LEU A 33 0.38 -1.23 -3.90
C LEU A 33 -0.46 -2.17 -4.74
N THR A 34 -1.72 -1.81 -4.93
CA THR A 34 -2.68 -2.65 -5.61
C THR A 34 -3.30 -1.88 -6.77
N ALA A 35 -3.34 -2.51 -7.94
CA ALA A 35 -4.10 -1.96 -9.06
C ALA A 35 -5.53 -2.40 -8.87
N VAL A 36 -6.44 -1.44 -8.74
CA VAL A 36 -7.85 -1.76 -8.51
C VAL A 36 -8.50 -2.30 -9.77
N GLU A 37 -8.09 -1.76 -10.91
CA GLU A 37 -8.51 -2.24 -12.21
C GLU A 37 -7.30 -2.21 -13.13
N SER A 38 -7.45 -2.76 -14.32
CA SER A 38 -6.32 -2.87 -15.23
C SER A 38 -5.66 -1.53 -15.54
N HIS A 39 -6.43 -0.45 -15.49
CA HIS A 39 -5.91 0.88 -15.80
C HIS A 39 -5.91 1.80 -14.58
N GLY A 40 -5.99 1.22 -13.42
CA GLY A 40 -6.05 2.02 -12.21
C GLY A 40 -7.49 2.24 -11.80
N PRO A 41 -7.76 2.94 -10.72
CA PRO A 41 -6.74 3.61 -9.92
C PRO A 41 -5.84 2.62 -9.18
N PHE A 42 -4.83 3.17 -8.58
CA PHE A 42 -3.89 2.38 -7.78
C PHE A 42 -4.11 2.71 -6.32
N ARG A 43 -4.16 1.68 -5.50
CA ARG A 43 -4.41 1.86 -4.07
C ARG A 43 -3.14 1.56 -3.29
N LEU A 44 -2.71 2.52 -2.49
CA LEU A 44 -1.58 2.35 -1.60
C LEU A 44 -2.13 2.13 -0.19
N THR A 45 -1.75 1.02 0.42
CA THR A 45 -2.18 0.69 1.77
C THR A 45 -0.94 0.56 2.65
N VAL A 46 -0.91 1.30 3.75
CA VAL A 46 0.23 1.30 4.67
C VAL A 46 -0.28 0.90 6.05
N HIS A 47 0.24 -0.19 6.56
CA HIS A 47 -0.15 -0.72 7.87
C HIS A 47 0.92 -0.33 8.89
N HIS A 48 0.56 0.53 9.81
CA HIS A 48 1.48 0.97 10.85
C HIS A 48 0.84 0.78 12.23
N ALA A 49 1.59 1.13 13.27
CA ALA A 49 1.18 0.80 14.62
C ALA A 49 -0.15 1.41 15.03
N HIS A 50 -0.49 2.56 14.47
CA HIS A 50 -1.69 3.29 14.88
C HIS A 50 -2.85 3.12 13.91
N GLY A 51 -2.71 2.26 12.92
CA GLY A 51 -3.80 2.01 12.00
C GLY A 51 -3.33 1.79 10.58
N VAL A 52 -4.21 2.11 9.66
CA VAL A 52 -3.97 1.85 8.25
C VAL A 52 -4.22 3.13 7.47
N ILE A 53 -3.30 3.47 6.58
CA ILE A 53 -3.45 4.58 5.66
C ILE A 53 -3.81 4.00 4.30
N VAL A 54 -4.88 4.48 3.68
CA VAL A 54 -5.28 4.04 2.36
C VAL A 54 -5.46 5.27 1.50
N GLU A 55 -4.73 5.32 0.38
CA GLU A 55 -4.83 6.43 -0.56
C GLU A 55 -4.88 5.90 -1.97
N TYR A 56 -5.54 6.63 -2.85
CA TYR A 56 -5.73 6.22 -4.24
C TYR A 56 -5.03 7.21 -5.17
N PHE A 57 -4.47 6.67 -6.25
CA PHE A 57 -3.68 7.45 -7.19
C PHE A 57 -4.02 7.04 -8.61
N ASP A 58 -3.83 7.97 -9.53
CA ASP A 58 -4.08 7.70 -10.95
C ASP A 58 -2.95 6.91 -11.59
N THR A 59 -1.75 7.00 -11.03
CA THR A 59 -0.59 6.29 -11.57
C THR A 59 0.16 5.60 -10.46
N SER A 60 0.84 4.53 -10.84
CA SER A 60 1.68 3.81 -9.87
C SER A 60 2.86 4.68 -9.44
N ALA A 61 3.38 5.52 -10.32
CA ALA A 61 4.50 6.40 -9.98
C ALA A 61 4.10 7.36 -8.87
N ALA A 62 2.89 7.95 -8.96
CA ALA A 62 2.44 8.86 -7.92
C ALA A 62 2.27 8.12 -6.60
N ALA A 63 1.76 6.90 -6.64
CA ALA A 63 1.59 6.12 -5.44
C ALA A 63 2.93 5.81 -4.78
N LEU A 64 3.93 5.45 -5.58
CA LEU A 64 5.26 5.13 -5.05
C LEU A 64 5.95 6.36 -4.49
N MET A 65 5.73 7.52 -5.09
CA MET A 65 6.27 8.76 -4.53
C MET A 65 5.64 9.05 -3.17
N ARG A 66 4.33 8.84 -3.06
CA ARG A 66 3.66 9.05 -1.79
C ARG A 66 4.13 8.06 -0.74
N GLU A 67 4.38 6.82 -1.15
CA GLU A 67 4.88 5.82 -0.22
C GLU A 67 6.23 6.25 0.35
N GLN A 68 7.10 6.81 -0.51
CA GLN A 68 8.39 7.28 -0.03
C GLN A 68 8.23 8.42 0.97
N GLU A 69 7.29 9.33 0.70
CA GLU A 69 7.02 10.41 1.63
C GLU A 69 6.54 9.89 2.98
N LEU A 70 5.62 8.92 2.95
CA LEU A 70 5.10 8.33 4.18
C LEU A 70 6.19 7.59 4.93
N GLU A 71 7.03 6.89 4.21
CA GLU A 71 8.15 6.19 4.81
C GLU A 71 9.05 7.17 5.55
N ASP A 72 9.41 8.27 4.89
CA ASP A 72 10.26 9.28 5.51
C ASP A 72 9.60 9.88 6.74
N LEU A 73 8.30 10.16 6.64
CA LEU A 73 7.58 10.75 7.77
C LEU A 73 7.50 9.80 8.95
N LEU A 74 7.19 8.54 8.69
CA LEU A 74 7.05 7.57 9.77
C LEU A 74 8.40 7.25 10.41
N ILE A 75 9.44 7.16 9.61
CA ILE A 75 10.77 6.92 10.14
C ILE A 75 11.21 8.11 11.00
N ALA A 76 10.97 9.33 10.52
CA ALA A 76 11.35 10.51 11.29
C ALA A 76 10.58 10.57 12.61
N ALA A 77 9.28 10.26 12.56
CA ALA A 77 8.46 10.34 13.76
C ALA A 77 8.86 9.30 14.80
N ARG A 78 9.23 8.10 14.37
CA ARG A 78 9.53 7.01 15.30
C ARG A 78 11.02 6.88 15.55
N GLY A 79 11.80 7.07 14.51
CA GLY A 79 13.24 6.91 14.63
C GLY A 79 13.91 8.05 15.35
N ALA A 80 13.34 9.23 15.24
CA ALA A 80 13.95 10.42 15.86
C ALA A 80 13.60 10.55 17.32
N SER A 81 12.60 9.82 17.75
CA SER A 81 12.25 9.93 19.16
C SER A 81 13.23 9.08 19.97
N ARG A 82 14.00 9.71 20.62
CA ARG A 82 14.99 9.01 21.28
C ARG A 82 15.21 9.52 22.53
#